data_b0e1794eafcaf6d48427cdb6f94f7d9b
#
_entry.id   b0e1794eafcaf6d48427cdb6f94f7d9b
#
_cell.length_a   1.000
_cell.length_b   1.000
_cell.length_c   1.000
_cell.angle_alpha   90.00
_cell.angle_beta   90.00
_cell.angle_gamma   90.00
#
_symmetry.space_group_name_H-M   'P 1'
#
loop_
_entity.id
_entity.type
_entity.pdbx_description
1 polymer ?
#
loop_
_entity_poly.entity_id
_entity_poly.type
_entity_poly.pdbx_seq_one_letter_code
_entity_poly.pdbx_strand_id
1 'polypeptide(L)'
;YLSATGEYEAMLLSLPEVERRRLLDGDWDVAEGAAFSEFNRADHVVDPFDMPTNWTRIRAADYGYASPSCVLWGAVDWDNNLWIYRELYAKGLTGEALAQAVMEAERNDPPMMISVLDGACWSKHGTGPSIAETMIRNGVRWIPADKNRVSGKIEVHRRLQKNDYDEPRLRIFSTCTNLVRTLPTLPIAKTNSEDVDTHAEDHAYDALRYMVMTRQTNLPRYTQFSSDLTKKYKPVDEVFGY
;
A
#
# COMPACT_ATOMS: atom_id res chain seq x y z
N TYR A 1 25.20 -29.06 -26.66
CA TYR A 1 23.92 -28.60 -26.07
C TYR A 1 24.04 -27.26 -25.33
N LEU A 2 25.24 -26.72 -25.07
CA LEU A 2 25.44 -25.46 -24.33
C LEU A 2 25.66 -24.22 -25.22
N SER A 3 25.83 -24.37 -26.52
CA SER A 3 26.03 -23.22 -27.44
C SER A 3 24.72 -22.57 -27.91
N ALA A 4 23.60 -23.25 -27.76
CA ALA A 4 22.27 -22.72 -28.14
C ALA A 4 21.67 -21.78 -27.07
N THR A 5 22.16 -21.81 -25.84
CA THR A 5 21.64 -21.01 -24.73
C THR A 5 21.94 -19.52 -24.88
N GLY A 6 23.14 -19.16 -25.34
CA GLY A 6 23.53 -17.75 -25.48
C GLY A 6 22.81 -17.01 -26.63
N GLU A 7 22.61 -17.70 -27.77
CA GLU A 7 21.86 -17.11 -28.90
C GLU A 7 20.36 -17.00 -28.59
N TYR A 8 19.80 -17.96 -27.88
CA TYR A 8 18.40 -17.93 -27.45
C TYR A 8 18.19 -16.84 -26.41
N GLU A 9 19.06 -16.68 -25.45
CA GLU A 9 19.02 -15.62 -24.44
C GLU A 9 19.19 -14.22 -25.08
N ALA A 10 20.12 -14.06 -26.04
CA ALA A 10 20.26 -12.84 -26.79
C ALA A 10 19.02 -12.50 -27.64
N MET A 11 18.36 -13.52 -28.21
CA MET A 11 17.11 -13.34 -28.93
C MET A 11 15.98 -12.88 -27.97
N LEU A 12 15.87 -13.48 -26.79
CA LEU A 12 14.89 -13.08 -25.79
C LEU A 12 15.13 -11.66 -25.27
N LEU A 13 16.39 -11.26 -25.10
CA LEU A 13 16.75 -9.88 -24.70
C LEU A 13 16.38 -8.83 -25.74
N SER A 14 16.21 -9.22 -27.02
CA SER A 14 15.76 -8.33 -28.09
C SER A 14 14.24 -8.12 -28.17
N LEU A 15 13.47 -8.92 -27.45
CA LEU A 15 12.01 -8.82 -27.40
C LEU A 15 11.55 -7.60 -26.61
N PRO A 16 10.32 -7.09 -26.87
CA PRO A 16 9.67 -6.11 -26.01
C PRO A 16 9.67 -6.57 -24.55
N GLU A 17 9.80 -5.65 -23.61
CA GLU A 17 9.99 -5.93 -22.19
C GLU A 17 8.94 -6.92 -21.61
N VAL A 18 7.69 -6.75 -21.99
CA VAL A 18 6.57 -7.63 -21.55
C VAL A 18 6.76 -9.05 -22.05
N GLU A 19 7.12 -9.25 -23.33
CA GLU A 19 7.35 -10.57 -23.88
C GLU A 19 8.61 -11.22 -23.31
N ARG A 20 9.66 -10.42 -23.11
CA ARG A 20 10.89 -10.86 -22.47
C ARG A 20 10.63 -11.37 -21.04
N ARG A 21 9.90 -10.61 -20.22
CA ARG A 21 9.55 -11.02 -18.84
C ARG A 21 8.71 -12.29 -18.82
N ARG A 22 7.76 -12.44 -19.73
CA ARG A 22 6.95 -13.65 -19.86
C ARG A 22 7.81 -14.88 -20.16
N LEU A 23 8.74 -14.76 -21.11
CA LEU A 23 9.50 -15.90 -21.63
C LEU A 23 10.78 -16.20 -20.82
N LEU A 24 11.47 -15.18 -20.29
CA LEU A 24 12.67 -15.35 -19.47
C LEU A 24 12.34 -15.61 -18.01
N ASP A 25 11.43 -14.79 -17.45
CA ASP A 25 11.18 -14.78 -16.01
C ASP A 25 9.94 -15.60 -15.64
N GLY A 26 9.20 -16.11 -16.66
CA GLY A 26 7.94 -16.81 -16.43
C GLY A 26 6.84 -15.91 -15.85
N ASP A 27 7.00 -14.59 -15.99
CA ASP A 27 6.09 -13.59 -15.44
C ASP A 27 4.95 -13.31 -16.43
N TRP A 28 3.88 -14.09 -16.31
CA TRP A 28 2.69 -13.98 -17.14
C TRP A 28 1.70 -12.93 -16.66
N ASP A 29 1.95 -12.31 -15.50
CA ASP A 29 1.07 -11.29 -14.93
C ASP A 29 1.26 -9.90 -15.56
N VAL A 30 2.35 -9.67 -16.29
CA VAL A 30 2.61 -8.38 -16.94
C VAL A 30 1.75 -8.22 -18.18
N ALA A 31 0.88 -7.20 -18.17
CA ALA A 31 0.08 -6.79 -19.32
C ALA A 31 0.79 -5.73 -20.15
N GLU A 32 0.65 -5.80 -21.47
CA GLU A 32 1.11 -4.71 -22.35
C GLU A 32 0.35 -3.41 -22.02
N GLY A 33 1.08 -2.32 -21.81
CA GLY A 33 0.48 -1.04 -21.38
C GLY A 33 0.08 -0.97 -19.92
N ALA A 34 0.55 -1.90 -19.09
CA ALA A 34 0.37 -1.84 -17.63
C ALA A 34 1.04 -0.60 -17.03
N ALA A 35 0.37 0.02 -16.07
CA ALA A 35 0.87 1.21 -15.40
C ALA A 35 2.07 0.94 -14.48
N PHE A 36 2.21 -0.30 -13.99
CA PHE A 36 3.23 -0.71 -13.03
C PHE A 36 4.00 -1.92 -13.53
N SER A 37 4.77 -1.73 -14.61
CA SER A 37 5.59 -2.78 -15.22
C SER A 37 6.71 -3.29 -14.32
N GLU A 38 7.11 -2.53 -13.28
CA GLU A 38 8.12 -2.93 -12.30
C GLU A 38 7.62 -3.97 -11.31
N PHE A 39 6.29 -4.11 -11.19
CA PHE A 39 5.74 -5.13 -10.30
C PHE A 39 6.16 -6.53 -10.77
N ASN A 40 6.71 -7.29 -9.87
CA ASN A 40 7.10 -8.68 -10.08
C ASN A 40 6.71 -9.50 -8.87
N ARG A 41 6.00 -10.60 -9.06
CA ARG A 41 5.54 -11.45 -7.96
C ARG A 41 6.68 -12.03 -7.15
N ALA A 42 7.79 -12.40 -7.79
CA ALA A 42 8.93 -12.98 -7.10
C ALA A 42 9.59 -12.01 -6.11
N ASP A 43 9.54 -10.71 -6.41
CA ASP A 43 10.14 -9.67 -5.59
C ASP A 43 9.16 -9.06 -4.58
N HIS A 44 7.90 -8.85 -5.00
CA HIS A 44 6.94 -8.03 -4.25
C HIS A 44 5.91 -8.83 -3.46
N VAL A 45 5.69 -10.12 -3.79
CA VAL A 45 4.70 -10.94 -3.09
C VAL A 45 5.43 -11.90 -2.15
N VAL A 46 5.03 -11.89 -0.89
CA VAL A 46 5.64 -12.72 0.15
C VAL A 46 4.58 -13.54 0.86
N ASP A 47 4.99 -14.67 1.41
CA ASP A 47 4.11 -15.45 2.26
C ASP A 47 3.81 -14.71 3.57
N PRO A 48 2.60 -14.84 4.12
CA PRO A 48 2.25 -14.23 5.38
C PRO A 48 3.14 -14.70 6.53
N PHE A 49 3.50 -13.77 7.38
CA PHE A 49 4.21 -14.03 8.64
C PHE A 49 3.66 -13.15 9.76
N ASP A 50 3.99 -13.45 11.00
CA ASP A 50 3.57 -12.66 12.16
C ASP A 50 4.24 -11.28 12.13
N MET A 51 3.44 -10.25 11.87
CA MET A 51 3.92 -8.89 11.71
C MET A 51 4.47 -8.34 13.03
N PRO A 52 5.74 -7.89 13.10
CA PRO A 52 6.34 -7.37 14.33
C PRO A 52 5.48 -6.25 14.94
N THR A 53 5.22 -6.32 16.24
CA THR A 53 4.31 -5.38 16.94
C THR A 53 4.86 -3.96 17.03
N ASN A 54 6.18 -3.80 16.90
CA ASN A 54 6.88 -2.52 16.95
C ASN A 54 6.98 -1.81 15.58
N TRP A 55 6.47 -2.41 14.51
CA TRP A 55 6.34 -1.73 13.23
C TRP A 55 5.13 -0.81 13.23
N THR A 56 5.26 0.35 12.59
CA THR A 56 4.17 1.34 12.52
C THR A 56 3.02 0.80 11.68
N ARG A 57 1.81 0.71 12.28
CA ARG A 57 0.59 0.27 11.59
C ARG A 57 -0.10 1.44 10.93
N ILE A 58 -0.48 1.25 9.68
CA ILE A 58 -1.24 2.21 8.89
C ILE A 58 -2.37 1.50 8.15
N ARG A 59 -3.44 2.22 7.85
CA ARG A 59 -4.58 1.71 7.12
C ARG A 59 -5.04 2.73 6.09
N ALA A 60 -5.44 2.24 4.91
CA ALA A 60 -6.04 3.08 3.88
C ALA A 60 -7.26 2.39 3.27
N ALA A 61 -8.25 3.18 2.85
CA ALA A 61 -9.45 2.64 2.22
C ALA A 61 -9.91 3.49 1.04
N ASP A 62 -10.33 2.78 -0.01
CA ASP A 62 -11.17 3.26 -1.08
C ASP A 62 -12.59 2.70 -0.87
N TYR A 63 -13.58 3.56 -0.75
CA TYR A 63 -14.97 3.16 -0.47
C TYR A 63 -15.81 3.14 -1.73
N GLY A 64 -16.43 2.01 -1.98
CA GLY A 64 -17.51 1.84 -2.96
C GLY A 64 -18.67 1.05 -2.37
N TYR A 65 -19.90 1.33 -2.81
CA TYR A 65 -21.08 0.51 -2.49
C TYR A 65 -21.43 -0.40 -3.66
N ALA A 66 -21.71 0.18 -4.82
CA ALA A 66 -21.94 -0.57 -6.06
C ALA A 66 -20.63 -1.14 -6.63
N SER A 67 -19.54 -0.40 -6.49
CA SER A 67 -18.16 -0.88 -6.70
C SER A 67 -17.63 -1.52 -5.43
N PRO A 68 -16.53 -2.30 -5.51
CA PRO A 68 -15.88 -2.82 -4.32
C PRO A 68 -15.35 -1.70 -3.41
N SER A 69 -15.53 -1.85 -2.09
CA SER A 69 -14.68 -1.19 -1.12
C SER A 69 -13.40 -1.98 -0.96
N CYS A 70 -12.27 -1.29 -0.94
CA CYS A 70 -10.97 -1.89 -0.61
C CYS A 70 -10.42 -1.23 0.65
N VAL A 71 -10.07 -2.04 1.66
CA VAL A 71 -9.31 -1.61 2.82
C VAL A 71 -8.00 -2.38 2.83
N LEU A 72 -6.89 -1.65 2.89
CA LEU A 72 -5.56 -2.21 3.02
C LEU A 72 -4.98 -1.88 4.39
N TRP A 73 -4.35 -2.85 5.03
CA TRP A 73 -3.55 -2.68 6.23
C TRP A 73 -2.08 -2.83 5.88
N GLY A 74 -1.32 -1.81 6.25
CA GLY A 74 0.11 -1.75 6.04
C GLY A 74 0.88 -1.65 7.33
N ALA A 75 2.09 -2.17 7.31
CA ALA A 75 3.09 -1.97 8.35
C ALA A 75 4.35 -1.37 7.74
N VAL A 76 5.01 -0.53 8.50
CA VAL A 76 6.24 0.12 8.07
C VAL A 76 7.36 -0.32 8.99
N ASP A 77 8.39 -0.91 8.40
CA ASP A 77 9.58 -1.31 9.12
C ASP A 77 10.57 -0.16 9.38
N TRP A 78 11.68 -0.46 10.04
CA TRP A 78 12.69 0.52 10.41
C TRP A 78 13.46 1.12 9.23
N ASP A 79 13.52 0.39 8.10
CA ASP A 79 14.16 0.82 6.86
C ASP A 79 13.19 1.56 5.94
N ASN A 80 11.98 1.87 6.44
CA ASN A 80 10.95 2.56 5.70
C ASN A 80 10.34 1.75 4.55
N ASN A 81 10.45 0.42 4.58
CA ASN A 81 9.72 -0.43 3.64
C ASN A 81 8.27 -0.57 4.09
N LEU A 82 7.38 -0.66 3.12
CA LEU A 82 5.94 -0.83 3.32
C LEU A 82 5.55 -2.28 3.07
N TRP A 83 4.88 -2.88 4.04
CA TRP A 83 4.37 -4.24 3.99
C TRP A 83 2.86 -4.21 4.04
N ILE A 84 2.18 -4.61 2.95
CA ILE A 84 0.72 -4.77 2.93
C ILE A 84 0.40 -6.18 3.43
N TYR A 85 -0.14 -6.28 4.64
CA TYR A 85 -0.29 -7.57 5.31
C TYR A 85 -1.72 -8.07 5.40
N ARG A 86 -2.71 -7.23 5.08
CA ARG A 86 -4.13 -7.61 5.08
C ARG A 86 -4.91 -6.77 4.09
N GLU A 87 -5.91 -7.39 3.48
CA GLU A 87 -6.85 -6.79 2.55
C GLU A 87 -8.28 -7.17 2.92
N LEU A 88 -9.19 -6.20 2.85
CA LEU A 88 -10.62 -6.43 2.77
C LEU A 88 -11.11 -5.89 1.43
N TYR A 89 -11.76 -6.71 0.65
CA TYR A 89 -12.27 -6.33 -0.67
C TYR A 89 -13.69 -6.86 -0.85
N ALA A 90 -14.69 -5.97 -0.81
CA ALA A 90 -16.09 -6.37 -0.81
C ALA A 90 -17.01 -5.32 -1.42
N LYS A 91 -18.11 -5.77 -2.03
CA LYS A 91 -19.19 -4.92 -2.54
C LYS A 91 -20.38 -4.88 -1.58
N GLY A 92 -21.20 -3.83 -1.66
CA GLY A 92 -22.49 -3.75 -0.98
C GLY A 92 -22.40 -3.48 0.52
N LEU A 93 -21.22 -3.10 1.04
CA LEU A 93 -21.07 -2.73 2.44
C LEU A 93 -21.48 -1.26 2.64
N THR A 94 -22.44 -1.02 3.54
CA THR A 94 -22.71 0.34 4.01
C THR A 94 -21.54 0.85 4.86
N GLY A 95 -21.50 2.16 5.15
CA GLY A 95 -20.47 2.72 6.02
C GLY A 95 -20.42 2.05 7.40
N GLU A 96 -21.58 1.71 7.97
CA GLU A 96 -21.69 0.97 9.23
C GLU A 96 -21.10 -0.45 9.13
N ALA A 97 -21.50 -1.18 8.08
CA ALA A 97 -21.07 -2.56 7.87
C ALA A 97 -19.55 -2.62 7.59
N LEU A 98 -19.02 -1.68 6.80
CA LEU A 98 -17.59 -1.60 6.57
C LEU A 98 -16.82 -1.26 7.87
N ALA A 99 -17.34 -0.33 8.69
CA ALA A 99 -16.73 0.00 9.99
C ALA A 99 -16.70 -1.22 10.91
N GLN A 100 -17.78 -2.00 10.98
CA GLN A 100 -17.83 -3.24 11.77
C GLN A 100 -16.80 -4.28 11.27
N ALA A 101 -16.71 -4.46 9.94
CA ALA A 101 -15.74 -5.38 9.34
C ALA A 101 -14.29 -4.96 9.63
N VAL A 102 -14.01 -3.65 9.60
CA VAL A 102 -12.68 -3.11 9.96
C VAL A 102 -12.34 -3.37 11.43
N MET A 103 -13.27 -3.07 12.35
CA MET A 103 -13.06 -3.30 13.78
C MET A 103 -12.85 -4.78 14.10
N GLU A 104 -13.61 -5.65 13.43
CA GLU A 104 -13.44 -7.10 13.60
C GLU A 104 -12.06 -7.56 13.12
N ALA A 105 -11.62 -7.07 11.96
CA ALA A 105 -10.31 -7.38 11.40
C ALA A 105 -9.14 -6.89 12.29
N GLU A 106 -9.35 -5.83 13.07
CA GLU A 106 -8.35 -5.20 13.94
C GLU A 106 -8.44 -5.62 15.41
N ARG A 107 -9.34 -6.54 15.76
CA ARG A 107 -9.63 -6.89 17.17
C ARG A 107 -8.38 -7.18 18.00
N ASN A 108 -7.37 -7.80 17.41
CA ASN A 108 -6.14 -8.20 18.07
C ASN A 108 -4.90 -7.44 17.56
N ASP A 109 -5.09 -6.42 16.73
CA ASP A 109 -3.99 -5.66 16.15
C ASP A 109 -3.51 -4.55 17.12
N PRO A 110 -2.22 -4.16 17.02
CA PRO A 110 -1.75 -2.92 17.62
C PRO A 110 -2.54 -1.72 17.07
N PRO A 111 -2.61 -0.59 17.81
CA PRO A 111 -3.32 0.59 17.36
C PRO A 111 -2.80 1.09 16.00
N MET A 112 -3.72 1.49 15.12
CA MET A 112 -3.38 2.14 13.85
C MET A 112 -2.89 3.56 14.11
N MET A 113 -1.65 3.86 13.69
CA MET A 113 -1.06 5.19 13.82
C MET A 113 -1.77 6.18 12.89
N ILE A 114 -2.04 5.77 11.66
CA ILE A 114 -2.68 6.58 10.63
C ILE A 114 -3.72 5.73 9.90
N SER A 115 -4.87 6.37 9.62
CA SER A 115 -5.95 5.74 8.88
C SER A 115 -6.52 6.75 7.90
N VAL A 116 -6.39 6.49 6.60
CA VAL A 116 -6.86 7.38 5.53
C VAL A 116 -7.98 6.75 4.73
N LEU A 117 -8.95 7.57 4.37
CA LEU A 117 -10.10 7.16 3.57
C LEU A 117 -10.26 8.11 2.40
N ASP A 118 -10.77 7.63 1.26
CA ASP A 118 -11.07 8.49 0.11
C ASP A 118 -11.82 9.75 0.54
N GLY A 119 -11.29 10.90 0.13
CA GLY A 119 -11.83 12.21 0.50
C GLY A 119 -13.27 12.45 0.01
N ALA A 120 -13.77 11.71 -0.97
CA ALA A 120 -15.18 11.79 -1.40
C ALA A 120 -16.14 11.36 -0.29
N CYS A 121 -15.69 10.49 0.63
CA CYS A 121 -16.50 10.00 1.75
C CYS A 121 -16.88 11.06 2.78
N TRP A 122 -16.25 12.24 2.76
CA TRP A 122 -16.66 13.39 3.61
C TRP A 122 -17.75 14.24 2.98
N SER A 123 -18.06 14.05 1.70
CA SER A 123 -19.14 14.75 1.02
C SER A 123 -20.51 14.29 1.56
N LYS A 124 -21.37 15.26 1.89
CA LYS A 124 -22.73 14.98 2.36
C LYS A 124 -23.70 14.92 1.19
N HIS A 125 -24.46 13.86 1.12
CA HIS A 125 -25.57 13.70 0.18
C HIS A 125 -26.90 13.83 0.97
N GLY A 126 -27.52 14.99 0.92
CA GLY A 126 -28.72 15.29 1.68
C GLY A 126 -28.47 15.73 3.13
N THR A 127 -29.39 15.42 4.04
CA THR A 127 -29.36 15.87 5.45
C THR A 127 -28.68 14.89 6.41
N GLY A 128 -28.29 13.72 5.91
CA GLY A 128 -27.67 12.66 6.72
C GLY A 128 -26.16 12.88 6.96
N PRO A 129 -25.57 12.04 7.81
CA PRO A 129 -24.11 12.01 7.97
C PRO A 129 -23.43 11.57 6.68
N SER A 130 -22.19 12.02 6.46
CA SER A 130 -21.37 11.49 5.39
C SER A 130 -20.94 10.03 5.70
N ILE A 131 -20.41 9.32 4.70
CA ILE A 131 -19.89 7.97 4.89
C ILE A 131 -18.78 7.96 5.95
N ALA A 132 -17.86 8.93 5.88
CA ALA A 132 -16.80 9.05 6.86
C ALA A 132 -17.34 9.33 8.28
N GLU A 133 -18.29 10.25 8.43
CA GLU A 133 -18.96 10.51 9.73
C GLU A 133 -19.64 9.27 10.27
N THR A 134 -20.28 8.48 9.40
CA THR A 134 -20.95 7.23 9.77
C THR A 134 -19.93 6.21 10.29
N MET A 135 -18.82 6.01 9.59
CA MET A 135 -17.78 5.09 10.03
C MET A 135 -17.13 5.54 11.35
N ILE A 136 -16.90 6.86 11.52
CA ILE A 136 -16.34 7.42 12.75
C ILE A 136 -17.29 7.20 13.94
N ARG A 137 -18.59 7.39 13.76
CA ARG A 137 -19.62 7.11 14.79
C ARG A 137 -19.66 5.63 15.18
N ASN A 138 -19.30 4.75 14.25
CA ASN A 138 -19.20 3.30 14.48
C ASN A 138 -17.78 2.86 14.95
N GLY A 139 -16.95 3.79 15.42
CA GLY A 139 -15.71 3.48 16.15
C GLY A 139 -14.44 3.45 15.30
N VAL A 140 -14.52 3.63 13.98
CA VAL A 140 -13.36 3.62 13.10
C VAL A 140 -12.91 5.04 12.77
N ARG A 141 -11.73 5.43 13.21
CA ARG A 141 -11.18 6.76 12.91
C ARG A 141 -10.58 6.82 11.51
N TRP A 142 -10.89 7.89 10.78
CA TRP A 142 -10.35 8.18 9.47
C TRP A 142 -9.95 9.64 9.35
N ILE A 143 -8.96 9.91 8.52
CA ILE A 143 -8.65 11.25 8.00
C ILE A 143 -8.78 11.23 6.46
N PRO A 144 -9.06 12.38 5.82
CA PRO A 144 -9.11 12.43 4.36
C PRO A 144 -7.77 12.08 3.72
N ALA A 145 -7.81 11.23 2.68
CA ALA A 145 -6.64 10.91 1.88
C ALA A 145 -6.25 12.10 0.98
N ASP A 146 -4.96 12.17 0.65
CA ASP A 146 -4.47 13.04 -0.42
C ASP A 146 -4.97 12.50 -1.77
N LYS A 147 -5.59 13.38 -2.57
CA LYS A 147 -6.21 13.04 -3.85
C LYS A 147 -5.27 13.18 -5.04
N ASN A 148 -4.03 13.62 -4.86
CA ASN A 148 -3.10 13.83 -5.97
C ASN A 148 -2.73 12.50 -6.63
N ARG A 149 -3.37 12.20 -7.76
CA ARG A 149 -3.21 10.92 -8.46
C ARG A 149 -1.83 10.77 -9.07
N VAL A 150 -1.31 11.82 -9.69
CA VAL A 150 0.01 11.79 -10.35
C VAL A 150 1.13 11.57 -9.31
N SER A 151 1.14 12.38 -8.25
CA SER A 151 2.13 12.20 -7.17
C SER A 151 2.00 10.82 -6.51
N GLY A 152 0.78 10.34 -6.32
CA GLY A 152 0.53 9.02 -5.75
C GLY A 152 1.03 7.89 -6.64
N LYS A 153 0.82 7.98 -7.97
CA LYS A 153 1.36 7.02 -8.93
C LYS A 153 2.89 6.99 -8.89
N ILE A 154 3.53 8.15 -8.89
CA ILE A 154 5.00 8.26 -8.77
C ILE A 154 5.51 7.61 -7.48
N GLU A 155 4.81 7.81 -6.36
CA GLU A 155 5.23 7.20 -5.10
C GLU A 155 5.03 5.67 -5.10
N VAL A 156 4.00 5.14 -5.74
CA VAL A 156 3.85 3.69 -5.93
C VAL A 156 5.01 3.15 -6.77
N HIS A 157 5.37 3.79 -7.89
CA HIS A 157 6.54 3.43 -8.68
C HIS A 157 7.82 3.39 -7.84
N ARG A 158 8.08 4.44 -7.04
CA ARG A 158 9.25 4.47 -6.14
C ARG A 158 9.29 3.34 -5.14
N ARG A 159 8.12 2.89 -4.66
CA ARG A 159 8.01 1.78 -3.72
C ARG A 159 8.21 0.42 -4.36
N LEU A 160 7.84 0.30 -5.63
CA LEU A 160 8.07 -0.92 -6.40
C LEU A 160 9.53 -1.07 -6.83
N GLN A 161 10.28 0.03 -6.98
CA GLN A 161 11.69 -0.03 -7.33
C GLN A 161 12.51 -0.65 -6.20
N LYS A 162 13.54 -1.39 -6.60
CA LYS A 162 14.51 -1.96 -5.68
C LYS A 162 15.46 -0.89 -5.14
N ASN A 163 15.88 -1.08 -3.90
CA ASN A 163 16.90 -0.25 -3.25
C ASN A 163 18.32 -0.69 -3.64
N ASP A 164 19.35 -0.07 -3.05
CA ASP A 164 20.76 -0.38 -3.30
C ASP A 164 21.16 -1.82 -2.87
N TYR A 165 20.30 -2.52 -2.13
CA TYR A 165 20.48 -3.92 -1.70
C TYR A 165 19.67 -4.91 -2.55
N ASP A 166 19.14 -4.46 -3.71
CA ASP A 166 18.31 -5.25 -4.61
C ASP A 166 16.96 -5.71 -3.99
N GLU A 167 16.45 -4.96 -3.00
CA GLU A 167 15.20 -5.25 -2.31
C GLU A 167 14.11 -4.21 -2.62
N PRO A 168 12.87 -4.63 -2.93
CA PRO A 168 11.76 -3.70 -3.15
C PRO A 168 11.34 -3.04 -1.84
N ARG A 169 10.89 -1.78 -1.93
CA ARG A 169 10.40 -1.02 -0.77
C ARG A 169 8.92 -1.24 -0.50
N LEU A 170 8.25 -2.02 -1.32
CA LEU A 170 6.87 -2.47 -1.15
C LEU A 170 6.83 -3.99 -1.22
N ARG A 171 6.27 -4.61 -0.20
CA ARG A 171 5.98 -6.04 -0.16
C ARG A 171 4.51 -6.26 0.19
N ILE A 172 3.92 -7.26 -0.42
CA ILE A 172 2.49 -7.55 -0.31
C ILE A 172 2.34 -9.01 0.09
N PHE A 173 1.57 -9.29 1.12
CA PHE A 173 1.28 -10.68 1.48
C PHE A 173 0.44 -11.34 0.40
N SER A 174 0.76 -12.58 0.10
CA SER A 174 0.05 -13.39 -0.91
C SER A 174 -1.46 -13.51 -0.64
N THR A 175 -1.88 -13.25 0.59
CA THR A 175 -3.29 -13.19 1.02
C THR A 175 -4.02 -11.92 0.58
N CYS A 176 -3.31 -10.85 0.16
CA CYS A 176 -3.91 -9.64 -0.42
C CYS A 176 -4.22 -9.86 -1.91
N THR A 177 -5.11 -10.81 -2.17
CA THR A 177 -5.30 -11.42 -3.50
C THR A 177 -5.78 -10.44 -4.56
N ASN A 178 -6.60 -9.45 -4.20
CA ASN A 178 -7.11 -8.47 -5.16
C ASN A 178 -6.02 -7.45 -5.53
N LEU A 179 -5.26 -6.94 -4.57
CA LEU A 179 -4.14 -6.05 -4.87
C LEU A 179 -3.09 -6.75 -5.74
N VAL A 180 -2.71 -7.99 -5.38
CA VAL A 180 -1.74 -8.79 -6.15
C VAL A 180 -2.23 -9.08 -7.57
N ARG A 181 -3.53 -9.27 -7.77
CA ARG A 181 -4.15 -9.55 -9.07
C ARG A 181 -4.29 -8.28 -9.93
N THR A 182 -4.73 -7.18 -9.34
CA THR A 182 -5.12 -5.99 -10.12
C THR A 182 -3.94 -5.07 -10.43
N LEU A 183 -2.99 -4.93 -9.52
CA LEU A 183 -1.87 -3.98 -9.67
C LEU A 183 -1.06 -4.20 -10.97
N PRO A 184 -0.61 -5.44 -11.32
CA PRO A 184 0.19 -5.66 -12.53
C PRO A 184 -0.61 -5.55 -13.84
N THR A 185 -1.94 -5.58 -13.78
CA THR A 185 -2.81 -5.52 -14.97
C THR A 185 -3.47 -4.16 -15.16
N LEU A 186 -3.24 -3.22 -14.25
CA LEU A 186 -3.88 -1.90 -14.28
C LEU A 186 -3.32 -1.08 -15.47
N PRO A 187 -4.15 -0.67 -16.44
CA PRO A 187 -3.66 0.01 -17.61
C PRO A 187 -3.36 1.49 -17.35
N ILE A 188 -2.48 2.06 -18.16
CA ILE A 188 -2.26 3.50 -18.24
C ILE A 188 -3.50 4.16 -18.86
N ALA A 189 -3.91 5.31 -18.33
CA ALA A 189 -5.04 6.06 -18.88
C ALA A 189 -4.74 6.55 -20.31
N LYS A 190 -5.69 6.34 -21.22
CA LYS A 190 -5.54 6.73 -22.65
C LYS A 190 -5.44 8.24 -22.85
N THR A 191 -6.06 9.03 -21.97
CA THR A 191 -6.12 10.49 -22.06
C THR A 191 -5.02 11.18 -21.24
N ASN A 192 -4.41 10.49 -20.31
CA ASN A 192 -3.35 11.02 -19.45
C ASN A 192 -2.37 9.89 -19.07
N SER A 193 -1.23 9.82 -19.72
CA SER A 193 -0.21 8.80 -19.43
C SER A 193 0.41 8.88 -18.04
N GLU A 194 0.21 10.00 -17.33
CA GLU A 194 0.66 10.16 -15.95
C GLU A 194 -0.29 9.55 -14.92
N ASP A 195 -1.46 9.03 -15.35
CA ASP A 195 -2.44 8.39 -14.46
C ASP A 195 -2.76 6.96 -14.94
N VAL A 196 -3.48 6.22 -14.11
CA VAL A 196 -4.05 4.92 -14.46
C VAL A 196 -5.45 5.08 -15.03
N ASP A 197 -5.92 4.08 -15.78
CA ASP A 197 -7.29 4.08 -16.29
C ASP A 197 -8.30 3.83 -15.15
N THR A 198 -9.05 4.85 -14.80
CA THR A 198 -10.07 4.82 -13.73
C THR A 198 -11.33 4.02 -14.10
N HIS A 199 -11.45 3.54 -15.34
CA HIS A 199 -12.51 2.61 -15.72
C HIS A 199 -12.13 1.15 -15.48
N ALA A 200 -10.84 0.89 -15.19
CA ALA A 200 -10.36 -0.41 -14.79
C ALA A 200 -10.67 -0.69 -13.30
N GLU A 201 -10.35 -1.88 -12.85
CA GLU A 201 -10.52 -2.26 -11.44
C GLU A 201 -9.38 -1.66 -10.58
N ASP A 202 -9.46 -0.37 -10.26
CA ASP A 202 -8.41 0.41 -9.61
C ASP A 202 -8.58 0.55 -8.08
N HIS A 203 -9.62 -0.02 -7.48
CA HIS A 203 -9.95 0.17 -6.05
C HIS A 203 -8.83 -0.22 -5.09
N ALA A 204 -8.15 -1.36 -5.33
CA ALA A 204 -7.04 -1.78 -4.49
C ALA A 204 -5.81 -0.87 -4.69
N TYR A 205 -5.56 -0.41 -5.92
CA TYR A 205 -4.53 0.58 -6.22
C TYR A 205 -4.85 1.93 -5.56
N ASP A 206 -6.08 2.41 -5.61
CA ASP A 206 -6.46 3.68 -4.99
C ASP A 206 -6.26 3.64 -3.47
N ALA A 207 -6.63 2.54 -2.81
CA ALA A 207 -6.32 2.35 -1.38
C ALA A 207 -4.80 2.34 -1.14
N LEU A 208 -4.00 1.65 -1.96
CA LEU A 208 -2.53 1.66 -1.89
C LEU A 208 -1.97 3.08 -2.11
N ARG A 209 -2.45 3.79 -3.11
CA ARG A 209 -2.06 5.16 -3.43
C ARG A 209 -2.31 6.11 -2.27
N TYR A 210 -3.49 6.03 -1.64
CA TYR A 210 -3.79 6.82 -0.43
C TYR A 210 -2.82 6.50 0.70
N MET A 211 -2.48 5.23 0.88
CA MET A 211 -1.55 4.80 1.91
C MET A 211 -0.15 5.37 1.71
N VAL A 212 0.41 5.27 0.51
CA VAL A 212 1.79 5.74 0.23
C VAL A 212 1.90 7.25 0.30
N MET A 213 0.86 7.99 -0.11
CA MET A 213 0.81 9.45 -0.02
C MET A 213 0.79 9.97 1.41
N THR A 214 0.12 9.28 2.31
CA THR A 214 0.03 9.68 3.72
C THR A 214 1.39 9.75 4.41
N ARG A 215 2.36 8.93 3.97
CA ARG A 215 3.69 8.89 4.57
C ARG A 215 4.59 10.06 4.20
N GLN A 216 4.33 10.72 3.08
CA GLN A 216 5.15 11.87 2.68
C GLN A 216 4.92 13.10 3.57
N THR A 217 3.73 13.21 4.17
CA THR A 217 3.31 14.45 4.81
C THR A 217 3.38 14.47 6.33
N ASN A 218 3.29 13.33 7.05
CA ASN A 218 2.95 13.39 8.46
C ASN A 218 3.62 12.36 9.40
N LEU A 219 4.46 11.46 8.95
CA LEU A 219 5.25 10.70 9.91
C LEU A 219 6.42 11.58 10.34
N PRO A 220 6.55 11.92 11.63
CA PRO A 220 7.84 12.39 12.12
C PRO A 220 8.84 11.34 11.66
N ARG A 221 9.88 11.76 10.93
CA ARG A 221 11.04 10.89 10.76
C ARG A 221 11.36 10.43 12.16
N TYR A 222 11.20 9.15 12.42
CA TYR A 222 11.75 8.54 13.61
C TYR A 222 13.26 8.69 13.42
N THR A 223 13.76 9.87 13.72
CA THR A 223 15.15 10.05 13.96
C THR A 223 15.43 9.02 15.03
N GLN A 224 16.27 8.03 14.70
CA GLN A 224 16.84 7.11 15.65
C GLN A 224 16.87 7.83 17.00
N PHE A 225 16.14 7.30 17.97
CA PHE A 225 16.39 7.68 19.34
C PHE A 225 17.87 7.34 19.52
N SER A 226 18.68 8.33 19.23
CA SER A 226 20.09 8.25 19.54
C SER A 226 20.16 7.90 21.01
N SER A 227 21.14 7.13 21.37
CA SER A 227 21.53 6.75 22.73
C SER A 227 21.69 7.93 23.71
N ASP A 228 21.21 9.11 23.37
CA ASP A 228 21.23 10.33 24.16
C ASP A 228 20.14 10.39 25.25
N LEU A 229 19.12 9.53 25.24
CA LEU A 229 18.17 9.48 26.35
C LEU A 229 18.79 9.00 27.65
N THR A 230 19.90 8.25 27.57
CA THR A 230 20.66 7.87 28.78
C THR A 230 21.58 8.98 29.30
N LYS A 231 21.78 10.07 28.53
CA LYS A 231 22.70 11.17 28.92
C LYS A 231 22.01 12.38 29.54
N LYS A 232 20.70 12.44 29.61
CA LYS A 232 19.98 13.66 30.05
C LYS A 232 19.20 13.53 31.36
N TYR A 233 19.22 12.42 32.03
CA TYR A 233 18.71 12.38 33.40
C TYR A 233 19.87 12.63 34.36
N LYS A 234 20.13 13.90 34.69
CA LYS A 234 20.82 14.25 35.92
C LYS A 234 19.74 14.44 36.97
N PRO A 235 19.76 13.68 38.07
CA PRO A 235 18.88 13.95 39.21
C PRO A 235 19.06 15.38 39.64
N VAL A 236 17.97 16.06 39.95
CA VAL A 236 17.99 17.43 40.46
C VAL A 236 18.63 17.45 41.88
N ASP A 237 18.64 16.30 42.54
CA ASP A 237 19.31 16.06 43.81
C ASP A 237 20.18 14.82 43.70
N GLU A 238 21.48 14.99 43.81
CA GLU A 238 22.47 13.90 43.72
C GLU A 238 22.41 12.94 44.96
N VAL A 239 21.71 13.32 46.04
CA VAL A 239 21.62 12.57 47.27
C VAL A 239 20.33 11.73 47.34
N PHE A 240 19.23 12.22 46.77
CA PHE A 240 17.92 11.57 46.87
C PHE A 240 17.36 11.04 45.57
N GLY A 241 18.02 11.25 44.41
CA GLY A 241 17.66 10.60 43.15
C GLY A 241 16.37 11.09 42.46
N TYR A 242 15.87 12.31 42.76
CA TYR A 242 14.70 12.91 42.15
C TYR A 242 15.06 13.86 41.01
#